data_bc39d72af83cd5d193429292cfdced37
#
_entry.id   bc39d72af83cd5d193429292cfdced37
#
_cell.length_a   1.000
_cell.length_b   1.000
_cell.length_c   1.000
_cell.angle_alpha   90.00
_cell.angle_beta   90.00
_cell.angle_gamma   90.00
#
_symmetry.space_group_name_H-M   'P 1'
#
loop_
_entity.id
_entity.type
_entity.pdbx_description
1 polymer ?
#
loop_
_entity_poly.entity_id
_entity_poly.type
_entity_poly.pdbx_seq_one_letter_code
_entity_poly.pdbx_strand_id
1 'polypeptide(L)'
;MAERVSEVVRNTNETQIRARVNLDGTGAGVLNTGVPFLDHMIDQIKRHGLFDIDIECKGDLDIDDHHTVEDCGITLGQAFAQALGDKKGIRRYGHFYAPLDEALSRVVVDISGRPGLFMDIPYTRARIGTFDVDLFSEFFQGFVNHALMTLHIDNLKGKNSHHQIESVFKAFARALRMACELDPRAAGTIASTKGSL
;
A
#
# COMPACT_ATOMS: atom_id res chain seq x y z
N MET A 1 -20.06 -10.18 -11.10
CA MET A 1 -19.63 -8.96 -10.34
C MET A 1 -18.80 -8.12 -11.30
N ALA A 2 -18.83 -6.80 -11.20
CA ALA A 2 -17.93 -5.96 -11.99
C ALA A 2 -16.48 -6.26 -11.58
N GLU A 3 -15.56 -6.23 -12.55
CA GLU A 3 -14.13 -6.38 -12.26
C GLU A 3 -13.68 -5.19 -11.39
N ARG A 4 -12.96 -5.46 -10.29
CA ARG A 4 -12.40 -4.45 -9.42
C ARG A 4 -11.00 -4.06 -9.90
N VAL A 5 -10.98 -3.47 -11.09
CA VAL A 5 -9.77 -3.06 -11.80
C VAL A 5 -9.80 -1.55 -12.03
N SER A 6 -8.67 -0.91 -11.91
CA SER A 6 -8.51 0.50 -12.23
C SER A 6 -7.16 0.77 -12.88
N GLU A 7 -7.08 1.88 -13.59
CA GLU A 7 -5.83 2.44 -14.11
C GLU A 7 -5.82 3.94 -13.86
N VAL A 8 -4.71 4.44 -13.31
CA VAL A 8 -4.48 5.87 -13.04
C VAL A 8 -3.22 6.31 -13.75
N VAL A 9 -3.31 7.43 -14.44
CA VAL A 9 -2.15 8.16 -14.99
C VAL A 9 -2.05 9.49 -14.28
N ARG A 10 -0.91 9.75 -13.63
CA ARG A 10 -0.61 10.97 -12.92
C ARG A 10 0.70 11.55 -13.42
N ASN A 11 0.63 12.75 -13.98
CA ASN A 11 1.80 13.46 -14.51
C ASN A 11 1.92 14.81 -13.80
N THR A 12 3.10 15.06 -13.26
CA THR A 12 3.52 16.35 -12.68
C THR A 12 4.76 16.85 -13.41
N ASN A 13 5.36 17.93 -12.94
CA ASN A 13 6.66 18.36 -13.43
C ASN A 13 7.80 17.48 -12.92
N GLU A 14 7.58 16.73 -11.85
CA GLU A 14 8.56 15.91 -11.13
C GLU A 14 8.50 14.44 -11.54
N THR A 15 7.28 13.93 -11.77
CA THR A 15 7.04 12.51 -12.05
C THR A 15 6.01 12.30 -13.16
N GLN A 16 6.17 11.19 -13.89
CA GLN A 16 5.19 10.67 -14.85
C GLN A 16 4.91 9.22 -14.47
N ILE A 17 3.68 8.94 -13.98
CA ILE A 17 3.34 7.65 -13.42
C ILE A 17 2.09 7.10 -14.07
N ARG A 18 2.14 5.81 -14.41
CA ARG A 18 0.98 4.99 -14.77
C ARG A 18 0.92 3.81 -13.84
N ALA A 19 -0.19 3.64 -13.14
CA ALA A 19 -0.44 2.50 -12.26
C ALA A 19 -1.76 1.82 -12.60
N ARG A 20 -1.74 0.48 -12.69
CA ARG A 20 -2.93 -0.35 -12.85
C ARG A 20 -3.02 -1.32 -11.67
N VAL A 21 -4.21 -1.48 -11.11
CA VAL A 21 -4.47 -2.38 -9.98
C VAL A 21 -5.68 -3.26 -10.29
N ASN A 22 -5.56 -4.56 -10.01
CA ASN A 22 -6.66 -5.50 -9.96
C ASN A 22 -6.73 -6.08 -8.54
N LEU A 23 -7.81 -5.82 -7.81
CA LEU A 23 -7.99 -6.29 -6.44
C LEU A 23 -8.25 -7.80 -6.35
N ASP A 24 -8.73 -8.41 -7.42
CA ASP A 24 -9.05 -9.84 -7.51
C ASP A 24 -7.99 -10.60 -8.33
N GLY A 25 -6.75 -10.16 -8.25
CA GLY A 25 -5.63 -10.67 -9.00
C GLY A 25 -5.00 -11.95 -8.44
N THR A 26 -3.84 -12.28 -8.98
CA THR A 26 -3.03 -13.46 -8.62
C THR A 26 -1.64 -13.10 -8.12
N GLY A 27 -1.32 -11.81 -8.02
CA GLY A 27 0.00 -11.30 -7.68
C GLY A 27 0.89 -11.10 -8.92
N ALA A 28 0.29 -10.89 -10.09
CA ALA A 28 0.98 -10.61 -11.34
C ALA A 28 1.23 -9.11 -11.53
N GLY A 29 2.03 -8.76 -12.56
CA GLY A 29 2.28 -7.40 -12.99
C GLY A 29 3.76 -6.99 -12.97
N VAL A 30 4.04 -5.86 -13.60
CA VAL A 30 5.40 -5.33 -13.84
C VAL A 30 5.59 -4.07 -13.00
N LEU A 31 6.74 -3.99 -12.32
CA LEU A 31 7.12 -2.86 -11.46
C LEU A 31 8.38 -2.22 -12.03
N ASN A 32 8.32 -0.93 -12.29
CA ASN A 32 9.44 -0.13 -12.79
C ASN A 32 9.30 1.32 -12.31
N THR A 33 9.63 1.56 -11.06
CA THR A 33 9.61 2.92 -10.49
C THR A 33 10.90 3.69 -10.73
N GLY A 34 11.96 3.02 -11.16
CA GLY A 34 13.32 3.57 -11.21
C GLY A 34 14.05 3.50 -9.87
N VAL A 35 13.36 3.13 -8.78
CA VAL A 35 13.93 2.94 -7.44
C VAL A 35 13.83 1.46 -7.06
N PRO A 36 14.92 0.67 -7.19
CA PRO A 36 14.86 -0.80 -7.08
C PRO A 36 14.34 -1.30 -5.73
N PHE A 37 14.63 -0.56 -4.64
CA PHE A 37 14.14 -0.95 -3.32
C PHE A 37 12.63 -0.70 -3.16
N LEU A 38 12.10 0.36 -3.77
CA LEU A 38 10.66 0.60 -3.82
C LEU A 38 9.95 -0.48 -4.64
N ASP A 39 10.51 -0.86 -5.81
CA ASP A 39 9.97 -1.97 -6.61
C ASP A 39 9.90 -3.26 -5.78
N HIS A 40 10.95 -3.57 -5.02
CA HIS A 40 10.97 -4.72 -4.13
C HIS A 40 9.87 -4.63 -3.04
N MET A 41 9.63 -3.46 -2.48
CA MET A 41 8.57 -3.26 -1.48
C MET A 41 7.16 -3.37 -2.08
N ILE A 42 6.93 -2.79 -3.25
CA ILE A 42 5.64 -2.93 -3.96
C ILE A 42 5.41 -4.38 -4.39
N ASP A 43 6.47 -5.13 -4.72
CA ASP A 43 6.37 -6.58 -5.01
C ASP A 43 5.85 -7.38 -3.79
N GLN A 44 6.16 -6.95 -2.55
CA GLN A 44 5.56 -7.55 -1.35
C GLN A 44 4.05 -7.30 -1.31
N ILE A 45 3.59 -6.07 -1.64
CA ILE A 45 2.14 -5.76 -1.70
C ILE A 45 1.47 -6.64 -2.74
N LYS A 46 2.03 -6.72 -3.93
CA LYS A 46 1.52 -7.50 -5.05
C LYS A 46 1.41 -8.99 -4.70
N ARG A 47 2.50 -9.61 -4.28
CA ARG A 47 2.58 -11.06 -4.03
C ARG A 47 1.81 -11.51 -2.82
N HIS A 48 1.95 -10.84 -1.68
CA HIS A 48 1.29 -11.24 -0.45
C HIS A 48 -0.17 -10.80 -0.39
N GLY A 49 -0.52 -9.72 -1.08
CA GLY A 49 -1.90 -9.27 -1.24
C GLY A 49 -2.67 -10.04 -2.32
N LEU A 50 -1.97 -10.73 -3.24
CA LEU A 50 -2.54 -11.30 -4.47
C LEU A 50 -3.25 -10.25 -5.32
N PHE A 51 -2.78 -9.02 -5.29
CA PHE A 51 -3.20 -7.97 -6.21
C PHE A 51 -2.37 -8.05 -7.50
N ASP A 52 -2.99 -7.86 -8.66
CA ASP A 52 -2.16 -7.59 -9.83
C ASP A 52 -1.85 -6.09 -9.84
N ILE A 53 -0.56 -5.76 -9.91
CA ILE A 53 -0.09 -4.37 -9.88
C ILE A 53 0.92 -4.17 -11.01
N ASP A 54 0.57 -3.29 -11.95
CA ASP A 54 1.52 -2.72 -12.89
C ASP A 54 1.80 -1.28 -12.47
N ILE A 55 3.06 -0.88 -12.37
CA ILE A 55 3.47 0.50 -12.14
C ILE A 55 4.71 0.85 -12.96
N GLU A 56 4.62 1.95 -13.68
CA GLU A 56 5.73 2.58 -14.40
C GLU A 56 5.85 4.02 -13.91
N CYS A 57 7.04 4.43 -13.50
CA CYS A 57 7.35 5.78 -13.09
C CYS A 57 8.62 6.28 -13.76
N LYS A 58 8.56 7.51 -14.26
CA LYS A 58 9.73 8.30 -14.63
C LYS A 58 9.75 9.52 -13.72
N GLY A 59 10.61 9.51 -12.71
CA GLY A 59 10.82 10.60 -11.77
C GLY A 59 12.13 11.34 -11.99
N ASP A 60 12.30 12.44 -11.28
CA ASP A 60 13.48 13.31 -11.24
C ASP A 60 14.55 12.80 -10.25
N LEU A 61 14.95 11.52 -10.42
CA LEU A 61 15.88 10.78 -9.55
C LEU A 61 17.29 11.38 -9.45
N ASP A 62 17.61 12.34 -10.29
CA ASP A 62 18.83 13.13 -10.19
C ASP A 62 18.81 14.14 -9.04
N ILE A 63 17.61 14.45 -8.49
CA ILE A 63 17.44 15.20 -7.25
C ILE A 63 17.59 14.24 -6.06
N ASP A 64 16.61 13.34 -5.88
CA ASP A 64 16.60 12.22 -4.94
C ASP A 64 15.40 11.29 -5.22
N ASP A 65 15.14 10.31 -4.33
CA ASP A 65 14.04 9.36 -4.51
C ASP A 65 12.69 9.90 -3.98
N HIS A 66 12.64 11.07 -3.32
CA HIS A 66 11.49 11.55 -2.55
C HIS A 66 10.22 11.65 -3.40
N HIS A 67 10.27 12.48 -4.45
CA HIS A 67 9.11 12.72 -5.31
C HIS A 67 8.59 11.42 -5.96
N THR A 68 9.50 10.54 -6.37
CA THR A 68 9.16 9.24 -6.95
C THR A 68 8.42 8.36 -5.96
N VAL A 69 8.93 8.26 -4.74
CA VAL A 69 8.36 7.39 -3.69
C VAL A 69 6.99 7.89 -3.24
N GLU A 70 6.86 9.18 -2.93
CA GLU A 70 5.59 9.81 -2.53
C GLU A 70 4.55 9.67 -3.64
N ASP A 71 4.89 10.06 -4.87
CA ASP A 71 3.96 10.06 -6.01
C ASP A 71 3.53 8.64 -6.43
N CYS A 72 4.40 7.64 -6.28
CA CYS A 72 4.01 6.23 -6.43
C CYS A 72 2.98 5.82 -5.37
N GLY A 73 3.16 6.24 -4.11
CA GLY A 73 2.18 6.04 -3.04
C GLY A 73 0.84 6.68 -3.37
N ILE A 74 0.84 7.94 -3.78
CA ILE A 74 -0.35 8.70 -4.23
C ILE A 74 -1.09 7.96 -5.35
N THR A 75 -0.37 7.62 -6.41
CA THR A 75 -0.96 7.02 -7.62
C THR A 75 -1.54 5.63 -7.34
N LEU A 76 -0.82 4.81 -6.56
CA LEU A 76 -1.35 3.52 -6.11
C LEU A 76 -2.57 3.69 -5.20
N GLY A 77 -2.55 4.65 -4.26
CA GLY A 77 -3.70 4.96 -3.41
C GLY A 77 -4.95 5.33 -4.23
N GLN A 78 -4.80 6.17 -5.24
CA GLN A 78 -5.87 6.52 -6.18
C GLN A 78 -6.40 5.31 -6.94
N ALA A 79 -5.49 4.45 -7.43
CA ALA A 79 -5.88 3.23 -8.14
C ALA A 79 -6.65 2.26 -7.23
N PHE A 80 -6.20 2.06 -5.99
CA PHE A 80 -6.92 1.24 -5.01
C PHE A 80 -8.31 1.81 -4.70
N ALA A 81 -8.44 3.13 -4.49
CA ALA A 81 -9.74 3.77 -4.23
C ALA A 81 -10.71 3.58 -5.40
N GLN A 82 -10.24 3.76 -6.64
CA GLN A 82 -11.07 3.58 -7.84
C GLN A 82 -11.50 2.11 -8.02
N ALA A 83 -10.57 1.16 -7.81
CA ALA A 83 -10.88 -0.28 -7.93
C ALA A 83 -11.86 -0.75 -6.84
N LEU A 84 -11.84 -0.17 -5.65
CA LEU A 84 -12.79 -0.46 -4.56
C LEU A 84 -14.22 0.02 -4.87
N GLY A 85 -14.38 1.03 -5.71
CA GLY A 85 -15.68 1.57 -6.10
C GLY A 85 -16.52 2.04 -4.91
N ASP A 86 -17.76 1.57 -4.84
CA ASP A 86 -18.74 1.97 -3.81
C ASP A 86 -18.53 1.27 -2.45
N LYS A 87 -17.54 0.39 -2.34
CA LYS A 87 -17.15 -0.34 -1.12
C LYS A 87 -18.24 -1.24 -0.54
N LYS A 88 -19.30 -1.58 -1.32
CA LYS A 88 -20.32 -2.51 -0.88
C LYS A 88 -19.80 -3.94 -0.79
N GLY A 89 -20.18 -4.61 0.27
CA GLY A 89 -19.86 -6.01 0.48
C GLY A 89 -18.42 -6.32 0.86
N ILE A 90 -17.52 -5.33 1.01
CA ILE A 90 -16.18 -5.57 1.51
C ILE A 90 -16.16 -5.82 3.02
N ARG A 91 -15.12 -6.48 3.52
CA ARG A 91 -14.91 -6.66 4.97
C ARG A 91 -14.62 -5.36 5.68
N ARG A 92 -14.06 -4.36 4.99
CA ARG A 92 -13.66 -3.05 5.48
C ARG A 92 -12.44 -3.04 6.40
N TYR A 93 -12.38 -3.96 7.36
CA TYR A 93 -11.28 -4.06 8.32
C TYR A 93 -10.37 -5.21 7.97
N GLY A 94 -9.07 -4.98 8.06
CA GLY A 94 -8.06 -6.01 7.91
C GLY A 94 -6.91 -5.80 8.87
N HIS A 95 -6.33 -6.90 9.33
CA HIS A 95 -5.13 -6.85 10.16
C HIS A 95 -4.25 -8.07 9.90
N PHE A 96 -2.94 -7.88 10.10
CA PHE A 96 -2.03 -9.01 9.99
C PHE A 96 -0.77 -8.77 10.83
N TYR A 97 -0.22 -9.86 11.35
CA TYR A 97 1.10 -9.93 11.96
C TYR A 97 2.02 -10.69 11.01
N ALA A 98 3.07 -10.06 10.52
CA ALA A 98 4.05 -10.72 9.66
C ALA A 98 5.42 -10.76 10.32
N PRO A 99 6.01 -11.95 10.51
CA PRO A 99 7.41 -12.07 10.88
C PRO A 99 8.30 -12.06 9.64
N LEU A 100 9.51 -11.58 9.81
CA LEU A 100 10.65 -11.83 8.92
C LEU A 100 11.89 -11.99 9.80
N ASP A 101 12.34 -13.23 9.95
CA ASP A 101 13.40 -13.62 10.88
C ASP A 101 13.15 -13.04 12.30
N GLU A 102 13.99 -12.10 12.77
CA GLU A 102 13.87 -11.48 14.09
C GLU A 102 12.87 -10.31 14.14
N ALA A 103 12.43 -9.82 12.97
CA ALA A 103 11.46 -8.74 12.89
C ALA A 103 10.03 -9.26 12.96
N LEU A 104 9.17 -8.52 13.63
CA LEU A 104 7.74 -8.77 13.71
C LEU A 104 6.99 -7.45 13.59
N SER A 105 6.13 -7.33 12.60
CA SER A 105 5.29 -6.14 12.39
C SER A 105 3.81 -6.48 12.49
N ARG A 106 3.03 -5.51 12.97
CA ARG A 106 1.57 -5.52 12.98
C ARG A 106 1.06 -4.40 12.10
N VAL A 107 0.09 -4.70 11.25
CA VAL A 107 -0.62 -3.70 10.44
C VAL A 107 -2.13 -3.87 10.61
N VAL A 108 -2.85 -2.75 10.76
CA VAL A 108 -4.31 -2.69 10.83
C VAL A 108 -4.82 -1.65 9.84
N VAL A 109 -5.80 -2.04 9.02
CA VAL A 109 -6.42 -1.22 7.98
C VAL A 109 -7.90 -1.03 8.28
N ASP A 110 -8.40 0.19 8.14
CA ASP A 110 -9.83 0.51 8.04
C ASP A 110 -10.09 1.31 6.75
N ILE A 111 -10.82 0.72 5.81
CA ILE A 111 -11.26 1.41 4.59
C ILE A 111 -12.44 2.33 4.96
N SER A 112 -12.13 3.38 5.70
CA SER A 112 -13.08 4.21 6.43
C SER A 112 -13.62 5.42 5.65
N GLY A 113 -13.03 5.74 4.49
CA GLY A 113 -13.25 7.01 3.81
C GLY A 113 -12.53 8.21 4.48
N ARG A 114 -11.77 7.96 5.54
CA ARG A 114 -11.03 8.99 6.32
C ARG A 114 -9.54 8.66 6.33
N PRO A 115 -8.70 9.47 5.69
CA PRO A 115 -7.26 9.27 5.68
C PRO A 115 -6.67 9.40 7.10
N GLY A 116 -5.71 8.54 7.41
CA GLY A 116 -4.92 8.64 8.62
C GLY A 116 -3.80 7.61 8.65
N LEU A 117 -2.58 8.07 8.86
CA LEU A 117 -1.41 7.22 9.05
C LEU A 117 -0.91 7.32 10.49
N PHE A 118 -0.82 6.19 11.16
CA PHE A 118 -0.24 6.04 12.50
C PHE A 118 0.86 4.98 12.40
N MET A 119 2.11 5.43 12.32
CA MET A 119 3.25 4.57 12.05
C MET A 119 4.30 4.70 13.14
N ASP A 120 4.71 3.57 13.72
CA ASP A 120 5.80 3.46 14.70
C ASP A 120 6.74 2.33 14.28
N ILE A 121 7.89 2.72 13.73
CA ILE A 121 8.95 1.80 13.30
C ILE A 121 10.28 2.35 13.84
N PRO A 122 10.85 1.72 14.88
CA PRO A 122 12.12 2.16 15.47
C PRO A 122 13.30 1.69 14.61
N TYR A 123 13.51 2.36 13.46
CA TYR A 123 14.62 2.03 12.58
C TYR A 123 15.97 2.11 13.28
N THR A 124 16.81 1.15 13.01
CA THR A 124 18.19 1.09 13.57
C THR A 124 19.21 1.80 12.68
N ARG A 125 18.82 2.19 11.48
CA ARG A 125 19.65 2.87 10.48
C ARG A 125 18.81 3.87 9.70
N ALA A 126 19.44 4.95 9.24
CA ALA A 126 18.80 5.95 8.38
C ALA A 126 18.64 5.48 6.93
N ARG A 127 19.38 4.44 6.51
CA ARG A 127 19.35 3.95 5.11
C ARG A 127 19.42 2.44 5.02
N ILE A 128 18.79 1.91 3.97
CA ILE A 128 18.87 0.52 3.52
C ILE A 128 19.47 0.54 2.12
N GLY A 129 20.76 0.17 2.00
CA GLY A 129 21.49 0.45 0.78
C GLY A 129 21.59 1.96 0.54
N THR A 130 21.07 2.44 -0.58
CA THR A 130 20.97 3.86 -0.94
C THR A 130 19.65 4.49 -0.54
N PHE A 131 18.64 3.69 -0.19
CA PHE A 131 17.27 4.12 0.10
C PHE A 131 17.15 4.70 1.52
N ASP A 132 16.61 5.91 1.65
CA ASP A 132 16.37 6.57 2.93
C ASP A 132 15.10 6.01 3.60
N VAL A 133 15.18 5.64 4.88
CA VAL A 133 14.05 5.02 5.58
C VAL A 133 12.89 5.98 5.84
N ASP A 134 13.12 7.29 5.84
CA ASP A 134 12.08 8.29 6.04
C ASP A 134 11.07 8.29 4.88
N LEU A 135 11.49 7.85 3.69
CA LEU A 135 10.64 7.77 2.51
C LEU A 135 9.49 6.76 2.63
N PHE A 136 9.56 5.81 3.56
CA PHE A 136 8.44 4.91 3.79
C PHE A 136 7.23 5.62 4.39
N SER A 137 7.45 6.64 5.23
CA SER A 137 6.35 7.47 5.73
C SER A 137 5.69 8.24 4.60
N GLU A 138 6.45 8.77 3.66
CA GLU A 138 5.93 9.49 2.49
C GLU A 138 5.11 8.58 1.58
N PHE A 139 5.62 7.37 1.30
CA PHE A 139 4.86 6.36 0.54
C PHE A 139 3.51 6.04 1.18
N PHE A 140 3.51 5.69 2.49
CA PHE A 140 2.28 5.32 3.18
C PHE A 140 1.34 6.50 3.36
N GLN A 141 1.86 7.71 3.61
CA GLN A 141 1.04 8.92 3.73
C GLN A 141 0.38 9.26 2.39
N GLY A 142 1.13 9.23 1.28
CA GLY A 142 0.60 9.38 -0.07
C GLY A 142 -0.48 8.35 -0.37
N PHE A 143 -0.22 7.08 -0.02
CA PHE A 143 -1.17 5.99 -0.24
C PHE A 143 -2.47 6.19 0.56
N VAL A 144 -2.40 6.39 1.88
CA VAL A 144 -3.63 6.47 2.71
C VAL A 144 -4.47 7.69 2.41
N ASN A 145 -3.83 8.82 2.07
CA ASN A 145 -4.52 10.05 1.72
C ASN A 145 -5.40 9.88 0.48
N HIS A 146 -4.98 9.06 -0.47
CA HIS A 146 -5.65 8.88 -1.76
C HIS A 146 -6.47 7.59 -1.84
N ALA A 147 -6.12 6.58 -1.06
CA ALA A 147 -6.96 5.40 -0.86
C ALA A 147 -8.11 5.63 0.13
N LEU A 148 -8.11 6.80 0.82
CA LEU A 148 -9.12 7.21 1.79
C LEU A 148 -9.32 6.16 2.91
N MET A 149 -8.21 5.73 3.52
CA MET A 149 -8.21 4.72 4.58
C MET A 149 -7.42 5.17 5.80
N THR A 150 -7.70 4.54 6.94
CA THR A 150 -6.90 4.66 8.15
C THR A 150 -5.96 3.47 8.24
N LEU A 151 -4.69 3.72 8.50
CA LEU A 151 -3.63 2.73 8.55
C LEU A 151 -2.82 2.86 9.83
N HIS A 152 -2.73 1.79 10.60
CA HIS A 152 -1.84 1.66 11.75
C HIS A 152 -0.73 0.66 11.43
N ILE A 153 0.52 1.04 11.67
CA ILE A 153 1.72 0.25 11.43
C ILE A 153 2.58 0.28 12.68
N ASP A 154 2.86 -0.89 13.23
CA ASP A 154 3.79 -1.04 14.35
C ASP A 154 4.83 -2.10 14.02
N ASN A 155 6.11 -1.76 14.12
CA ASN A 155 7.16 -2.75 14.18
C ASN A 155 7.43 -3.12 15.64
N LEU A 156 6.94 -4.27 16.07
CA LEU A 156 6.96 -4.73 17.45
C LEU A 156 8.34 -5.25 17.87
N LYS A 157 9.09 -5.80 16.92
CA LYS A 157 10.44 -6.34 17.10
C LYS A 157 11.21 -6.21 15.79
N GLY A 158 12.53 -6.08 15.89
CA GLY A 158 13.43 -6.08 14.74
C GLY A 158 14.72 -5.35 15.08
N LYS A 159 15.81 -5.75 14.44
CA LYS A 159 17.13 -5.11 14.55
C LYS A 159 17.70 -4.74 13.18
N ASN A 160 17.30 -5.44 12.14
CA ASN A 160 17.68 -5.15 10.76
C ASN A 160 16.60 -4.30 10.11
N SER A 161 16.92 -3.07 9.71
CA SER A 161 15.93 -2.13 9.13
C SER A 161 15.28 -2.67 7.85
N HIS A 162 15.99 -3.47 7.05
CA HIS A 162 15.40 -4.16 5.89
C HIS A 162 14.32 -5.15 6.35
N HIS A 163 14.62 -6.00 7.35
CA HIS A 163 13.63 -6.95 7.88
C HIS A 163 12.45 -6.25 8.54
N GLN A 164 12.70 -5.12 9.24
CA GLN A 164 11.62 -4.33 9.83
C GLN A 164 10.64 -3.87 8.75
N ILE A 165 11.13 -3.18 7.71
CA ILE A 165 10.23 -2.62 6.70
C ILE A 165 9.62 -3.68 5.78
N GLU A 166 10.35 -4.70 5.39
CA GLU A 166 9.79 -5.76 4.55
C GLU A 166 8.69 -6.54 5.30
N SER A 167 8.85 -6.80 6.61
CA SER A 167 7.78 -7.38 7.42
C SER A 167 6.55 -6.48 7.49
N VAL A 168 6.73 -5.15 7.50
CA VAL A 168 5.63 -4.17 7.41
C VAL A 168 4.89 -4.30 6.08
N PHE A 169 5.60 -4.30 4.94
CA PHE A 169 4.95 -4.40 3.64
C PHE A 169 4.21 -5.74 3.45
N LYS A 170 4.76 -6.85 3.97
CA LYS A 170 4.06 -8.15 3.99
C LYS A 170 2.79 -8.11 4.85
N ALA A 171 2.88 -7.51 6.05
CA ALA A 171 1.71 -7.35 6.93
C ALA A 171 0.65 -6.44 6.30
N PHE A 172 1.08 -5.31 5.69
CA PHE A 172 0.21 -4.38 4.98
C PHE A 172 -0.53 -5.07 3.83
N ALA A 173 0.19 -5.79 2.99
CA ALA A 173 -0.39 -6.54 1.87
C ALA A 173 -1.50 -7.49 2.32
N ARG A 174 -1.26 -8.25 3.38
CA ARG A 174 -2.22 -9.22 3.94
C ARG A 174 -3.41 -8.53 4.61
N ALA A 175 -3.17 -7.46 5.38
CA ALA A 175 -4.21 -6.67 6.02
C ALA A 175 -5.10 -5.98 4.97
N LEU A 176 -4.48 -5.38 3.95
CA LEU A 176 -5.20 -4.71 2.85
C LEU A 176 -6.05 -5.71 2.07
N ARG A 177 -5.51 -6.88 1.73
CA ARG A 177 -6.28 -7.96 1.10
C ARG A 177 -7.49 -8.32 1.94
N MET A 178 -7.31 -8.60 3.24
CA MET A 178 -8.42 -8.93 4.14
C MET A 178 -9.49 -7.83 4.14
N ALA A 179 -9.09 -6.55 4.18
CA ALA A 179 -10.04 -5.44 4.17
C ALA A 179 -10.82 -5.31 2.86
N CYS A 180 -10.16 -5.62 1.72
CA CYS A 180 -10.74 -5.56 0.38
C CYS A 180 -11.59 -6.80 0.02
N GLU A 181 -11.40 -7.94 0.70
CA GLU A 181 -12.15 -9.17 0.41
C GLU A 181 -13.65 -8.95 0.56
N LEU A 182 -14.42 -9.56 -0.37
CA LEU A 182 -15.87 -9.56 -0.28
C LEU A 182 -16.34 -10.53 0.83
N ASP A 183 -17.23 -10.07 1.68
CA ASP A 183 -17.90 -10.89 2.66
C ASP A 183 -19.27 -11.34 2.11
N PRO A 184 -19.46 -12.64 1.83
CA PRO A 184 -20.73 -13.14 1.31
C PRO A 184 -21.94 -12.83 2.22
N ARG A 185 -21.71 -12.66 3.52
CA ARG A 185 -22.76 -12.31 4.50
C ARG A 185 -23.13 -10.83 4.48
N ALA A 186 -22.26 -9.97 3.94
CA ALA A 186 -22.46 -8.53 3.82
C ALA A 186 -22.79 -8.09 2.37
N ALA A 187 -23.15 -9.02 1.50
CA ALA A 187 -23.38 -8.74 0.08
C ALA A 187 -24.38 -7.58 -0.12
N GLY A 188 -23.96 -6.58 -0.90
CA GLY A 188 -24.80 -5.40 -1.21
C GLY A 188 -24.93 -4.38 -0.10
N THR A 189 -24.34 -4.61 1.09
CA THR A 189 -24.39 -3.68 2.22
C THR A 189 -23.09 -2.92 2.38
N ILE A 190 -23.13 -1.72 2.98
CA ILE A 190 -21.95 -0.98 3.40
C ILE A 190 -21.68 -1.29 4.86
N ALA A 191 -20.46 -1.68 5.19
CA ALA A 191 -20.04 -2.04 6.55
C ALA A 191 -19.89 -0.79 7.45
N SER A 192 -20.97 -0.03 7.61
CA SER A 192 -21.02 1.21 8.39
C SER A 192 -22.42 1.45 8.94
N THR A 193 -22.52 1.77 10.23
CA THR A 193 -23.78 2.20 10.87
C THR A 193 -24.30 3.53 10.29
N LYS A 194 -23.45 4.30 9.60
CA LYS A 194 -23.82 5.55 8.91
C LYS A 194 -24.40 5.30 7.52
N GLY A 195 -24.30 4.08 6.97
CA GLY A 195 -24.72 3.76 5.61
C GLY A 195 -23.80 4.30 4.49
N SER A 196 -22.63 4.85 4.85
CA SER A 196 -21.61 5.39 3.93
C SER A 196 -20.20 5.18 4.46
N LEU A 197 -19.21 5.16 3.55
CA LEU A 197 -17.77 5.10 3.81
C LEU A 197 -17.04 6.11 2.92
#